data_359543c1d37620b350005e7480d9a316
#
_entry.id   359543c1d37620b350005e7480d9a316
#
_cell.length_a   1.000
_cell.length_b   1.000
_cell.length_c   1.000
_cell.angle_alpha   90.00
_cell.angle_beta   90.00
_cell.angle_gamma   90.00
#
_symmetry.space_group_name_H-M   'P 1'
#
loop_
_entity.id
_entity.type
_entity.pdbx_description
1 polymer ?
#
loop_
_entity_poly.entity_id
_entity_poly.type
_entity_poly.pdbx_seq_one_letter_code
_entity_poly.pdbx_strand_id
1 'polypeptide(L)'
;MIEVIGKHFIQKKIVEEILEAKYYSILGDEATSHNEEKLSIVIRFVDADKDIREEFLEFKDLEQTTGAAVSETLLSTLRSLNIPIEDCRGQGYDGAASMSSQRVGVQANILTHAPNAAYVHCASHCLNLVVSHACSLQPIRNMIDKITQVCLFFNYSPKRNGLLTAVIQDQHPENGKKKPLITLCATRWVARIEAYDHFYASFKYTVFALEVIAHNMHHDECPEQFYDCWQTKTRTDASGLLKAITDFDFIVTFICAYSCLSHMSGLTVKLQKKTNDIFKAFSMVTEVKATYKRLRANLPTHAL
;
A
#
# COMPACT_ATOMS: atom_id res chain seq x y z
N MET A 1 -29.38 -5.41 11.42
CA MET A 1 -29.88 -4.68 10.22
C MET A 1 -28.83 -4.68 9.09
N ILE A 2 -27.58 -4.23 9.31
CA ILE A 2 -26.52 -4.21 8.27
C ILE A 2 -26.22 -5.61 7.72
N GLU A 3 -26.10 -6.62 8.58
CA GLU A 3 -25.82 -8.01 8.17
C GLU A 3 -26.97 -8.61 7.34
N VAL A 4 -28.22 -8.33 7.71
CA VAL A 4 -29.41 -8.77 6.95
C VAL A 4 -29.41 -8.14 5.56
N ILE A 5 -29.17 -6.84 5.45
CA ILE A 5 -29.09 -6.15 4.16
C ILE A 5 -27.94 -6.72 3.33
N GLY A 6 -26.75 -6.91 3.96
CA GLY A 6 -25.59 -7.46 3.27
C GLY A 6 -25.81 -8.86 2.71
N LYS A 7 -26.23 -9.81 3.54
CA LYS A 7 -26.37 -11.23 3.14
C LYS A 7 -27.62 -11.51 2.33
N HIS A 8 -28.79 -10.97 2.75
CA HIS A 8 -30.06 -11.36 2.12
C HIS A 8 -30.43 -10.53 0.88
N PHE A 9 -29.89 -9.33 0.74
CA PHE A 9 -30.21 -8.50 -0.43
C PHE A 9 -29.00 -8.33 -1.35
N ILE A 10 -27.87 -7.82 -0.84
CA ILE A 10 -26.74 -7.49 -1.70
C ILE A 10 -26.06 -8.77 -2.21
N GLN A 11 -25.63 -9.67 -1.31
CA GLN A 11 -24.95 -10.90 -1.69
C GLN A 11 -25.82 -11.79 -2.58
N LYS A 12 -27.12 -11.91 -2.27
CA LYS A 12 -28.06 -12.67 -3.10
C LYS A 12 -28.13 -12.12 -4.52
N LYS A 13 -28.24 -10.80 -4.68
CA LYS A 13 -28.25 -10.15 -6.00
C LYS A 13 -26.95 -10.39 -6.75
N ILE A 14 -25.79 -10.26 -6.09
CA ILE A 14 -24.49 -10.54 -6.70
C ILE A 14 -24.41 -11.99 -7.17
N VAL A 15 -24.87 -12.95 -6.37
CA VAL A 15 -24.91 -14.38 -6.75
C VAL A 15 -25.79 -14.62 -7.96
N GLU A 16 -26.97 -14.00 -8.03
CA GLU A 16 -27.85 -14.08 -9.19
C GLU A 16 -27.17 -13.56 -10.47
N GLU A 17 -26.49 -12.41 -10.39
CA GLU A 17 -25.72 -11.83 -11.50
C GLU A 17 -24.54 -12.74 -11.93
N ILE A 18 -23.84 -13.38 -10.98
CA ILE A 18 -22.77 -14.34 -11.26
C ILE A 18 -23.31 -15.57 -12.01
N LEU A 19 -24.43 -16.12 -11.56
CA LEU A 19 -25.06 -17.29 -12.18
C LEU A 19 -25.56 -16.97 -13.58
N GLU A 20 -26.07 -15.77 -13.82
CA GLU A 20 -26.46 -15.29 -15.15
C GLU A 20 -25.24 -15.13 -16.08
N ALA A 21 -24.14 -14.57 -15.58
CA ALA A 21 -22.89 -14.44 -16.32
C ALA A 21 -22.24 -15.79 -16.65
N LYS A 22 -22.52 -16.82 -15.85
CA LYS A 22 -22.00 -18.18 -15.92
C LYS A 22 -20.50 -18.27 -15.63
N TYR A 23 -19.65 -17.59 -16.42
CA TYR A 23 -18.20 -17.67 -16.27
C TYR A 23 -17.66 -16.57 -15.37
N TYR A 24 -16.79 -16.95 -14.43
CA TYR A 24 -16.24 -16.03 -13.46
C TYR A 24 -14.80 -16.38 -13.09
N SER A 25 -14.16 -15.48 -12.36
CA SER A 25 -12.85 -15.67 -11.71
C SER A 25 -12.96 -15.41 -10.22
N ILE A 26 -12.23 -16.19 -9.43
CA ILE A 26 -12.13 -16.04 -7.97
C ILE A 26 -10.92 -15.19 -7.65
N LEU A 27 -11.06 -14.22 -6.76
CA LEU A 27 -9.96 -13.46 -6.17
C LEU A 27 -10.01 -13.65 -4.65
N GLY A 28 -8.86 -13.86 -4.04
CA GLY A 28 -8.73 -14.01 -2.59
C GLY A 28 -7.54 -13.26 -2.06
N ASP A 29 -7.71 -12.62 -0.89
CA ASP A 29 -6.63 -11.93 -0.19
C ASP A 29 -6.78 -12.16 1.31
N GLU A 30 -5.66 -12.54 1.98
CA GLU A 30 -5.61 -12.74 3.42
C GLU A 30 -5.39 -11.39 4.12
N ALA A 31 -6.13 -11.16 5.18
CA ALA A 31 -6.01 -9.95 6.00
C ALA A 31 -6.07 -10.29 7.49
N THR A 32 -5.07 -9.83 8.24
CA THR A 32 -5.06 -9.95 9.71
C THR A 32 -5.78 -8.75 10.32
N SER A 33 -6.81 -8.99 11.11
CA SER A 33 -7.53 -7.98 11.87
C SER A 33 -7.73 -8.45 13.30
N HIS A 34 -7.26 -7.67 14.29
CA HIS A 34 -7.38 -7.98 15.73
C HIS A 34 -6.87 -9.37 16.12
N ASN A 35 -5.73 -9.81 15.53
CA ASN A 35 -5.13 -11.14 15.67
C ASN A 35 -5.98 -12.29 15.11
N GLU A 36 -6.96 -12.00 14.27
CA GLU A 36 -7.73 -12.99 13.52
C GLU A 36 -7.36 -12.91 12.05
N GLU A 37 -7.09 -14.07 11.45
CA GLU A 37 -6.85 -14.17 10.00
C GLU A 37 -8.17 -14.30 9.26
N LYS A 38 -8.39 -13.43 8.29
CA LYS A 38 -9.61 -13.39 7.49
C LYS A 38 -9.27 -13.50 6.00
N LEU A 39 -10.03 -14.30 5.30
CA LEU A 39 -9.99 -14.38 3.83
C LEU A 39 -11.08 -13.49 3.26
N SER A 40 -10.70 -12.51 2.46
CA SER A 40 -11.65 -11.77 1.61
C SER A 40 -11.89 -12.56 0.32
N ILE A 41 -13.14 -12.77 -0.02
CA ILE A 41 -13.56 -13.50 -1.24
C ILE A 41 -14.24 -12.52 -2.18
N VAL A 42 -13.66 -12.38 -3.36
CA VAL A 42 -14.14 -11.47 -4.41
C VAL A 42 -14.35 -12.29 -5.69
N ILE A 43 -15.41 -12.02 -6.41
CA ILE A 43 -15.68 -12.66 -7.72
C ILE A 43 -15.63 -11.60 -8.80
N ARG A 44 -14.95 -11.92 -9.88
CA ARG A 44 -14.89 -11.10 -11.08
C ARG A 44 -15.59 -11.80 -12.24
N PHE A 45 -16.51 -11.11 -12.89
CA PHE A 45 -17.31 -11.63 -14.01
C PHE A 45 -17.64 -10.50 -15.00
N VAL A 46 -18.24 -10.85 -16.12
CA VAL A 46 -18.75 -9.90 -17.11
C VAL A 46 -20.27 -9.98 -17.06
N ASP A 47 -20.92 -8.85 -16.77
CA ASP A 47 -22.37 -8.80 -16.66
C ASP A 47 -23.09 -8.78 -18.03
N ALA A 48 -24.41 -8.71 -18.01
CA ALA A 48 -25.25 -8.70 -19.21
C ALA A 48 -24.99 -7.49 -20.13
N ASP A 49 -24.57 -6.36 -19.55
CA ASP A 49 -24.22 -5.13 -20.26
C ASP A 49 -22.78 -5.16 -20.82
N LYS A 50 -22.06 -6.27 -20.64
CA LYS A 50 -20.65 -6.51 -21.02
C LYS A 50 -19.66 -5.68 -20.22
N ASP A 51 -20.06 -5.23 -19.04
CA ASP A 51 -19.19 -4.54 -18.12
C ASP A 51 -18.46 -5.53 -17.20
N ILE A 52 -17.19 -5.24 -16.93
CA ILE A 52 -16.40 -6.02 -15.97
C ILE A 52 -16.84 -5.63 -14.55
N ARG A 53 -17.40 -6.61 -13.84
CA ARG A 53 -17.79 -6.49 -12.44
C ARG A 53 -16.78 -7.21 -11.56
N GLU A 54 -16.49 -6.62 -10.43
CA GLU A 54 -15.65 -7.19 -9.38
C GLU A 54 -16.36 -6.92 -8.05
N GLU A 55 -16.95 -7.98 -7.51
CA GLU A 55 -17.87 -7.89 -6.39
C GLU A 55 -17.37 -8.69 -5.20
N PHE A 56 -17.39 -8.04 -4.04
CA PHE A 56 -17.06 -8.67 -2.77
C PHE A 56 -18.21 -9.58 -2.33
N LEU A 57 -17.90 -10.84 -2.03
CA LEU A 57 -18.89 -11.80 -1.51
C LEU A 57 -18.97 -11.77 0.00
N GLU A 58 -17.86 -12.10 0.67
CA GLU A 58 -17.81 -12.15 2.14
C GLU A 58 -16.38 -12.25 2.67
N PHE A 59 -16.25 -12.03 3.97
CA PHE A 59 -15.06 -12.43 4.75
C PHE A 59 -15.31 -13.79 5.39
N LYS A 60 -14.28 -14.64 5.39
CA LYS A 60 -14.24 -15.90 6.13
C LYS A 60 -13.09 -15.88 7.12
N ASP A 61 -13.34 -16.32 8.33
CA ASP A 61 -12.29 -16.53 9.32
C ASP A 61 -11.47 -17.75 8.92
N LEU A 62 -10.15 -17.63 9.02
CA LEU A 62 -9.21 -18.70 8.75
C LEU A 62 -8.58 -19.19 10.05
N GLU A 63 -8.80 -20.46 10.37
CA GLU A 63 -8.09 -21.12 11.48
C GLU A 63 -6.64 -21.48 11.10
N GLN A 64 -6.41 -21.67 9.80
CA GLN A 64 -5.09 -22.02 9.23
C GLN A 64 -4.91 -21.33 7.89
N THR A 65 -3.68 -20.86 7.62
CA THR A 65 -3.29 -20.19 6.37
C THR A 65 -2.57 -21.15 5.39
N THR A 66 -2.81 -22.45 5.50
CA THR A 66 -2.29 -23.41 4.53
C THR A 66 -3.07 -23.38 3.23
N GLY A 67 -2.42 -23.67 2.09
CA GLY A 67 -3.10 -23.69 0.79
C GLY A 67 -4.33 -24.62 0.77
N ALA A 68 -4.29 -25.75 1.49
CA ALA A 68 -5.41 -26.67 1.61
C ALA A 68 -6.59 -26.05 2.40
N ALA A 69 -6.32 -25.42 3.54
CA ALA A 69 -7.36 -24.80 4.37
C ALA A 69 -8.02 -23.62 3.64
N VAL A 70 -7.22 -22.73 3.02
CA VAL A 70 -7.73 -21.59 2.27
C VAL A 70 -8.54 -22.05 1.06
N SER A 71 -8.07 -23.04 0.30
CA SER A 71 -8.83 -23.57 -0.85
C SER A 71 -10.15 -24.22 -0.43
N GLU A 72 -10.18 -24.97 0.68
CA GLU A 72 -11.42 -25.56 1.19
C GLU A 72 -12.40 -24.45 1.65
N THR A 73 -11.91 -23.38 2.25
CA THR A 73 -12.73 -22.22 2.62
C THR A 73 -13.36 -21.57 1.38
N LEU A 74 -12.61 -21.39 0.29
CA LEU A 74 -13.13 -20.90 -1.00
C LEU A 74 -14.19 -21.84 -1.56
N LEU A 75 -13.87 -23.14 -1.66
CA LEU A 75 -14.78 -24.13 -2.24
C LEU A 75 -16.07 -24.31 -1.41
N SER A 76 -15.97 -24.32 -0.08
CA SER A 76 -17.14 -24.41 0.78
C SER A 76 -18.01 -23.16 0.68
N THR A 77 -17.39 -21.99 0.54
CA THR A 77 -18.14 -20.73 0.32
C THR A 77 -18.90 -20.77 -1.00
N LEU A 78 -18.28 -21.13 -2.10
CA LEU A 78 -18.96 -21.26 -3.40
C LEU A 78 -20.10 -22.27 -3.34
N ARG A 79 -19.86 -23.44 -2.72
CA ARG A 79 -20.91 -24.46 -2.50
C ARG A 79 -22.10 -23.91 -1.70
N SER A 80 -21.83 -23.18 -0.61
CA SER A 80 -22.90 -22.60 0.23
C SER A 80 -23.75 -21.56 -0.49
N LEU A 81 -23.17 -20.90 -1.49
CA LEU A 81 -23.84 -19.91 -2.34
C LEU A 81 -24.40 -20.50 -3.64
N ASN A 82 -24.29 -21.82 -3.83
CA ASN A 82 -24.68 -22.52 -5.05
C ASN A 82 -24.02 -21.99 -6.34
N ILE A 83 -22.77 -21.52 -6.24
CA ILE A 83 -21.97 -21.09 -7.39
C ILE A 83 -21.16 -22.29 -7.89
N PRO A 84 -21.37 -22.77 -9.13
CA PRO A 84 -20.67 -23.94 -9.65
C PRO A 84 -19.19 -23.67 -9.87
N ILE A 85 -18.31 -24.45 -9.25
CA ILE A 85 -16.85 -24.28 -9.41
C ILE A 85 -16.37 -24.60 -10.83
N GLU A 86 -17.09 -25.45 -11.55
CA GLU A 86 -16.79 -25.86 -12.93
C GLU A 86 -16.86 -24.69 -13.92
N ASP A 87 -17.59 -23.64 -13.59
CA ASP A 87 -17.70 -22.40 -14.37
C ASP A 87 -16.61 -21.38 -14.07
N CYS A 88 -15.72 -21.65 -13.10
CA CYS A 88 -14.58 -20.82 -12.82
C CYS A 88 -13.55 -20.88 -13.97
N ARG A 89 -13.11 -19.73 -14.46
CA ARG A 89 -12.16 -19.60 -15.58
C ARG A 89 -10.86 -18.90 -15.18
N GLY A 90 -10.81 -18.32 -13.99
CA GLY A 90 -9.62 -17.66 -13.50
C GLY A 90 -9.53 -17.66 -11.99
N GLN A 91 -8.32 -17.54 -11.49
CA GLN A 91 -8.06 -17.39 -10.07
C GLN A 91 -6.91 -16.41 -9.87
N GLY A 92 -7.08 -15.45 -8.96
CA GLY A 92 -6.11 -14.38 -8.70
C GLY A 92 -5.81 -14.25 -7.22
N TYR A 93 -4.54 -14.47 -6.85
CA TYR A 93 -4.06 -14.37 -5.49
C TYR A 93 -2.72 -13.64 -5.46
N ASP A 94 -2.22 -13.37 -4.26
CA ASP A 94 -0.85 -12.90 -4.09
C ASP A 94 0.18 -14.01 -4.38
N GLY A 95 1.47 -13.67 -4.26
CA GLY A 95 2.58 -14.62 -4.50
C GLY A 95 3.01 -15.40 -3.29
N ALA A 96 2.28 -15.38 -2.17
CA ALA A 96 2.60 -16.18 -1.00
C ALA A 96 2.65 -17.68 -1.36
N ALA A 97 3.54 -18.43 -0.72
CA ALA A 97 3.72 -19.86 -1.04
C ALA A 97 2.44 -20.69 -0.80
N SER A 98 1.62 -20.31 0.20
CA SER A 98 0.29 -20.88 0.45
C SER A 98 -0.66 -20.70 -0.71
N MET A 99 -0.56 -19.59 -1.45
CA MET A 99 -1.41 -19.27 -2.59
C MET A 99 -0.85 -19.81 -3.90
N SER A 100 0.43 -19.51 -4.19
CA SER A 100 1.04 -19.63 -5.52
C SER A 100 1.75 -20.97 -5.79
N SER A 101 1.92 -21.87 -4.79
CA SER A 101 2.58 -23.14 -5.02
C SER A 101 1.81 -24.01 -6.01
N GLN A 102 2.52 -24.51 -7.05
CA GLN A 102 1.94 -25.39 -8.07
C GLN A 102 1.65 -26.81 -7.56
N ARG A 103 2.07 -27.16 -6.34
CA ARG A 103 1.91 -28.50 -5.77
C ARG A 103 0.92 -28.55 -4.62
N VAL A 104 0.97 -27.55 -3.74
CA VAL A 104 0.21 -27.54 -2.48
C VAL A 104 -0.49 -26.20 -2.20
N GLY A 105 -0.35 -25.23 -3.08
CA GLY A 105 -0.97 -23.92 -2.94
C GLY A 105 -2.46 -23.93 -3.32
N VAL A 106 -3.14 -22.84 -2.99
CA VAL A 106 -4.54 -22.63 -3.35
C VAL A 106 -4.75 -22.87 -4.85
N GLN A 107 -3.86 -22.30 -5.69
CA GLN A 107 -3.98 -22.45 -7.14
C GLN A 107 -4.02 -23.91 -7.59
N ALA A 108 -3.18 -24.77 -7.01
CA ALA A 108 -3.13 -26.17 -7.36
C ALA A 108 -4.40 -26.91 -6.93
N ASN A 109 -4.89 -26.63 -5.72
CA ASN A 109 -6.11 -27.24 -5.20
C ASN A 109 -7.35 -26.81 -6.01
N ILE A 110 -7.48 -25.54 -6.36
CA ILE A 110 -8.59 -25.04 -7.19
C ILE A 110 -8.56 -25.69 -8.59
N LEU A 111 -7.37 -25.85 -9.20
CA LEU A 111 -7.22 -26.49 -10.50
C LEU A 111 -7.70 -27.95 -10.53
N THR A 112 -7.69 -28.67 -9.40
CA THR A 112 -8.24 -30.03 -9.32
C THR A 112 -9.77 -30.07 -9.52
N HIS A 113 -10.47 -28.99 -9.18
CA HIS A 113 -11.91 -28.85 -9.30
C HIS A 113 -12.33 -28.03 -10.53
N ALA A 114 -11.50 -27.07 -10.94
CA ALA A 114 -11.71 -26.21 -12.09
C ALA A 114 -10.45 -26.19 -12.98
N PRO A 115 -10.24 -27.18 -13.85
CA PRO A 115 -9.03 -27.28 -14.68
C PRO A 115 -8.81 -26.07 -15.62
N ASN A 116 -9.87 -25.34 -15.92
CA ASN A 116 -9.84 -24.15 -16.78
C ASN A 116 -9.60 -22.84 -16.01
N ALA A 117 -9.46 -22.87 -14.68
CA ALA A 117 -9.24 -21.69 -13.85
C ALA A 117 -7.79 -21.25 -13.89
N ALA A 118 -7.40 -20.48 -14.91
CA ALA A 118 -6.05 -19.97 -15.06
C ALA A 118 -5.62 -19.13 -13.86
N TYR A 119 -4.47 -19.45 -13.27
CA TYR A 119 -3.91 -18.67 -12.16
C TYR A 119 -3.23 -17.40 -12.67
N VAL A 120 -3.55 -16.27 -12.04
CA VAL A 120 -2.91 -14.97 -12.28
C VAL A 120 -2.37 -14.43 -10.96
N HIS A 121 -1.08 -14.19 -10.92
CA HIS A 121 -0.47 -13.50 -9.79
C HIS A 121 -0.90 -12.04 -9.75
N CYS A 122 -1.30 -11.53 -8.59
CA CYS A 122 -1.74 -10.15 -8.41
C CYS A 122 -0.68 -9.16 -8.90
N ALA A 123 -1.01 -8.37 -9.93
CA ALA A 123 -0.07 -7.44 -10.56
C ALA A 123 0.41 -6.35 -9.59
N SER A 124 -0.46 -5.87 -8.70
CA SER A 124 -0.09 -4.91 -7.65
C SER A 124 0.91 -5.51 -6.66
N HIS A 125 0.74 -6.79 -6.31
CA HIS A 125 1.69 -7.50 -5.44
C HIS A 125 3.04 -7.68 -6.16
N CYS A 126 3.05 -8.09 -7.43
CA CYS A 126 4.27 -8.17 -8.23
C CYS A 126 5.02 -6.84 -8.28
N LEU A 127 4.31 -5.73 -8.52
CA LEU A 127 4.92 -4.40 -8.51
C LEU A 127 5.51 -4.07 -7.15
N ASN A 128 4.78 -4.37 -6.07
CA ASN A 128 5.23 -4.16 -4.70
C ASN A 128 6.53 -4.94 -4.40
N LEU A 129 6.63 -6.20 -4.82
CA LEU A 129 7.83 -7.02 -4.66
C LEU A 129 9.03 -6.45 -5.44
N VAL A 130 8.83 -6.02 -6.69
CA VAL A 130 9.89 -5.41 -7.52
C VAL A 130 10.43 -4.15 -6.86
N VAL A 131 9.55 -3.28 -6.38
CA VAL A 131 9.96 -2.03 -5.70
C VAL A 131 10.65 -2.34 -4.38
N SER A 132 10.13 -3.28 -3.59
CA SER A 132 10.74 -3.71 -2.32
C SER A 132 12.17 -4.23 -2.56
N HIS A 133 12.35 -5.05 -3.58
CA HIS A 133 13.67 -5.58 -3.94
C HIS A 133 14.63 -4.48 -4.41
N ALA A 134 14.17 -3.57 -5.28
CA ALA A 134 14.97 -2.44 -5.73
C ALA A 134 15.39 -1.50 -4.59
N CYS A 135 14.54 -1.37 -3.57
CA CYS A 135 14.80 -0.55 -2.38
C CYS A 135 15.56 -1.28 -1.25
N SER A 136 16.10 -2.47 -1.52
CA SER A 136 16.91 -3.21 -0.54
C SER A 136 18.33 -2.65 -0.34
N LEU A 137 18.73 -1.64 -1.13
CA LEU A 137 20.01 -0.95 -1.00
C LEU A 137 20.15 -0.28 0.37
N GLN A 138 21.34 -0.42 0.99
CA GLN A 138 21.59 0.08 2.35
C GLN A 138 21.29 1.58 2.51
N PRO A 139 21.69 2.49 1.60
CA PRO A 139 21.36 3.91 1.72
C PRO A 139 19.84 4.14 1.75
N ILE A 140 19.06 3.43 0.93
CA ILE A 140 17.60 3.56 0.88
C ILE A 140 16.98 3.05 2.18
N ARG A 141 17.43 1.92 2.73
CA ARG A 141 16.96 1.41 4.03
C ARG A 141 17.25 2.43 5.16
N ASN A 142 18.47 2.95 5.20
CA ASN A 142 18.84 3.97 6.18
C ASN A 142 17.96 5.22 6.08
N MET A 143 17.68 5.68 4.86
CA MET A 143 16.78 6.80 4.61
C MET A 143 15.35 6.52 5.10
N ILE A 144 14.80 5.33 4.81
CA ILE A 144 13.48 4.88 5.27
C ILE A 144 13.40 4.86 6.80
N ASP A 145 14.44 4.34 7.47
CA ASP A 145 14.51 4.28 8.93
C ASP A 145 14.54 5.69 9.55
N LYS A 146 15.30 6.61 8.97
CA LYS A 146 15.35 8.02 9.43
C LYS A 146 13.99 8.71 9.28
N ILE A 147 13.30 8.55 8.14
CA ILE A 147 11.94 9.09 7.93
C ILE A 147 10.98 8.50 8.96
N THR A 148 11.04 7.18 9.17
CA THR A 148 10.20 6.50 10.15
C THR A 148 10.42 7.05 11.56
N GLN A 149 11.67 7.23 11.98
CA GLN A 149 12.02 7.80 13.28
C GLN A 149 11.46 9.23 13.43
N VAL A 150 11.57 10.07 12.41
CA VAL A 150 10.98 11.42 12.41
C VAL A 150 9.46 11.37 12.54
N CYS A 151 8.80 10.52 11.77
CA CYS A 151 7.35 10.35 11.87
C CYS A 151 6.92 9.89 13.27
N LEU A 152 7.62 8.93 13.86
CA LEU A 152 7.34 8.43 15.20
C LEU A 152 7.62 9.52 16.25
N PHE A 153 8.70 10.28 16.10
CA PHE A 153 9.05 11.39 17.01
C PHE A 153 7.92 12.41 17.11
N PHE A 154 7.33 12.83 16.02
CA PHE A 154 6.21 13.78 16.04
C PHE A 154 4.88 13.10 16.40
N ASN A 155 4.53 11.98 15.79
CA ASN A 155 3.20 11.37 15.92
C ASN A 155 2.93 10.79 17.33
N TYR A 156 3.95 10.33 18.05
CA TYR A 156 3.78 9.78 19.42
C TYR A 156 3.73 10.85 20.52
N SER A 157 3.80 12.14 20.17
CA SER A 157 3.66 13.20 21.17
C SER A 157 2.71 14.29 20.71
N PRO A 158 1.55 14.46 21.35
CA PRO A 158 0.62 15.53 21.02
C PRO A 158 1.30 16.92 21.02
N LYS A 159 2.23 17.16 21.95
CA LYS A 159 2.96 18.43 22.04
C LYS A 159 3.88 18.64 20.84
N ARG A 160 4.67 17.65 20.43
CA ARG A 160 5.57 17.76 19.26
C ARG A 160 4.77 17.87 17.97
N ASN A 161 3.71 17.05 17.83
CA ASN A 161 2.82 17.14 16.68
C ASN A 161 2.07 18.48 16.61
N GLY A 162 1.70 19.04 17.78
CA GLY A 162 1.08 20.36 17.88
C GLY A 162 2.00 21.47 17.38
N LEU A 163 3.31 21.45 17.74
CA LEU A 163 4.29 22.38 17.19
C LEU A 163 4.38 22.29 15.65
N LEU A 164 4.60 21.08 15.12
CA LEU A 164 4.71 20.89 13.66
C LEU A 164 3.46 21.35 12.93
N THR A 165 2.29 21.06 13.48
CA THR A 165 1.00 21.49 12.91
C THR A 165 0.89 23.01 12.93
N ALA A 166 1.25 23.67 14.02
CA ALA A 166 1.20 25.12 14.15
C ALA A 166 2.11 25.82 13.13
N VAL A 167 3.35 25.34 12.99
CA VAL A 167 4.29 25.86 11.99
C VAL A 167 3.78 25.71 10.55
N ILE A 168 3.15 24.59 10.23
CA ILE A 168 2.56 24.38 8.90
C ILE A 168 1.35 25.29 8.67
N GLN A 169 0.50 25.48 9.68
CA GLN A 169 -0.70 26.31 9.58
C GLN A 169 -0.38 27.79 9.41
N ASP A 170 0.66 28.28 10.07
CA ASP A 170 1.10 29.68 9.96
C ASP A 170 1.50 30.02 8.52
N GLN A 171 2.20 29.12 7.84
CA GLN A 171 2.69 29.36 6.47
C GLN A 171 1.73 28.90 5.36
N HIS A 172 0.82 27.97 5.66
CA HIS A 172 -0.17 27.44 4.70
C HIS A 172 -1.51 27.13 5.37
N PRO A 173 -2.35 28.16 5.61
CA PRO A 173 -3.65 27.99 6.26
C PRO A 173 -4.58 26.99 5.57
N GLU A 174 -4.47 26.83 4.24
CA GLU A 174 -5.26 25.90 3.43
C GLU A 174 -4.91 24.41 3.68
N ASN A 175 -3.72 24.11 4.17
CA ASN A 175 -3.22 22.74 4.41
C ASN A 175 -3.46 22.23 5.84
N GLY A 176 -3.98 23.06 6.73
CA GLY A 176 -4.07 22.80 8.17
C GLY A 176 -4.94 21.62 8.62
N LYS A 177 -5.64 20.92 7.71
CA LYS A 177 -6.46 19.75 8.02
C LYS A 177 -5.78 18.42 7.68
N LYS A 178 -4.63 18.40 6.99
CA LYS A 178 -3.93 17.16 6.60
C LYS A 178 -2.88 16.83 7.66
N LYS A 179 -2.73 15.54 7.98
CA LYS A 179 -1.61 15.08 8.81
C LYS A 179 -0.30 15.47 8.12
N PRO A 180 0.60 16.20 8.79
CA PRO A 180 1.83 16.65 8.17
C PRO A 180 2.78 15.49 7.85
N LEU A 181 2.80 14.46 8.68
CA LEU A 181 3.63 13.27 8.51
C LEU A 181 2.79 12.00 8.61
N ILE A 182 2.96 11.11 7.64
CA ILE A 182 2.34 9.79 7.60
C ILE A 182 3.43 8.74 7.84
N THR A 183 3.18 7.83 8.76
CA THR A 183 4.10 6.72 9.04
C THR A 183 4.21 5.81 7.81
N LEU A 184 5.45 5.46 7.46
CA LEU A 184 5.72 4.58 6.33
C LEU A 184 5.14 3.18 6.57
N CYS A 185 4.33 2.70 5.65
CA CYS A 185 3.84 1.32 5.68
C CYS A 185 5.01 0.36 5.37
N ALA A 186 5.23 -0.63 6.24
CA ALA A 186 6.32 -1.58 6.07
C ALA A 186 6.14 -2.50 4.85
N THR A 187 4.90 -2.85 4.53
CA THR A 187 4.55 -3.90 3.58
C THR A 187 4.00 -3.41 2.24
N ARG A 188 3.51 -2.16 2.15
CA ARG A 188 2.86 -1.62 0.93
C ARG A 188 3.59 -0.40 0.42
N TRP A 189 4.37 -0.58 -0.64
CA TRP A 189 5.14 0.51 -1.27
C TRP A 189 4.28 1.62 -1.85
N VAL A 190 3.06 1.30 -2.28
CA VAL A 190 2.08 2.29 -2.75
C VAL A 190 1.73 3.29 -1.67
N ALA A 191 1.44 2.80 -0.46
CA ALA A 191 1.18 3.66 0.70
C ALA A 191 2.44 4.47 1.12
N ARG A 192 3.64 3.98 0.77
CA ARG A 192 4.88 4.73 0.99
C ARG A 192 5.03 5.93 0.07
N ILE A 193 4.54 5.88 -1.17
CA ILE A 193 4.63 7.03 -2.10
C ILE A 193 3.88 8.22 -1.50
N GLU A 194 2.66 8.00 -1.00
CA GLU A 194 1.90 9.05 -0.31
C GLU A 194 2.64 9.59 0.92
N ALA A 195 3.26 8.72 1.71
CA ALA A 195 4.05 9.14 2.86
C ALA A 195 5.30 9.93 2.46
N TYR A 196 5.93 9.61 1.34
CA TYR A 196 7.03 10.41 0.78
C TYR A 196 6.55 11.77 0.26
N ASP A 197 5.38 11.84 -0.38
CA ASP A 197 4.77 13.10 -0.79
C ASP A 197 4.54 14.01 0.42
N HIS A 198 3.99 13.46 1.50
CA HIS A 198 3.79 14.20 2.76
C HIS A 198 5.11 14.63 3.39
N PHE A 199 6.11 13.74 3.43
CA PHE A 199 7.42 14.07 3.98
C PHE A 199 8.12 15.15 3.15
N TYR A 200 8.09 15.06 1.83
CA TYR A 200 8.66 16.07 0.93
C TYR A 200 7.98 17.44 1.12
N ALA A 201 6.67 17.47 1.11
CA ALA A 201 5.90 18.71 1.27
C ALA A 201 6.11 19.37 2.66
N SER A 202 6.32 18.56 3.69
CA SER A 202 6.52 19.04 5.07
C SER A 202 7.99 19.16 5.49
N PHE A 203 8.95 18.85 4.61
CA PHE A 203 10.37 18.74 4.97
C PHE A 203 10.93 20.01 5.65
N LYS A 204 10.75 21.17 5.04
CA LYS A 204 11.24 22.45 5.60
C LYS A 204 10.64 22.75 6.97
N TYR A 205 9.35 22.47 7.17
CA TYR A 205 8.66 22.67 8.45
C TYR A 205 9.11 21.67 9.51
N THR A 206 9.41 20.45 9.07
CA THR A 206 9.96 19.39 9.94
C THR A 206 11.34 19.76 10.42
N VAL A 207 12.21 20.27 9.54
CA VAL A 207 13.54 20.76 9.90
C VAL A 207 13.40 21.90 10.90
N PHE A 208 12.59 22.91 10.60
CA PHE A 208 12.37 24.05 11.49
C PHE A 208 11.82 23.63 12.87
N ALA A 209 10.81 22.75 12.92
CA ALA A 209 10.27 22.25 14.18
C ALA A 209 11.32 21.46 14.99
N LEU A 210 12.19 20.69 14.33
CA LEU A 210 13.31 20.01 15.00
C LEU A 210 14.35 21.00 15.53
N GLU A 211 14.65 22.08 14.82
CA GLU A 211 15.54 23.16 15.26
C GLU A 211 15.01 23.88 16.51
N VAL A 212 13.71 24.23 16.48
CA VAL A 212 13.03 24.82 17.65
C VAL A 212 13.14 23.91 18.87
N ILE A 213 12.89 22.62 18.72
CA ILE A 213 13.00 21.66 19.84
C ILE A 213 14.44 21.49 20.29
N ALA A 214 15.39 21.27 19.36
CA ALA A 214 16.80 20.97 19.67
C ALA A 214 17.49 22.11 20.41
N HIS A 215 17.23 23.35 19.96
CA HIS A 215 17.93 24.54 20.43
C HIS A 215 17.12 25.40 21.40
N ASN A 216 15.86 25.02 21.72
CA ASN A 216 14.93 25.85 22.49
C ASN A 216 14.78 27.27 21.88
N MET A 217 14.70 27.33 20.56
CA MET A 217 14.68 28.62 19.85
C MET A 217 13.37 29.38 20.08
N HIS A 218 13.51 30.68 20.29
CA HIS A 218 12.42 31.63 20.21
C HIS A 218 12.40 32.19 18.78
N HIS A 219 11.33 32.00 18.06
CA HIS A 219 11.20 32.44 16.67
C HIS A 219 9.78 32.94 16.39
N ASP A 220 9.65 34.01 15.63
CA ASP A 220 8.35 34.66 15.33
C ASP A 220 7.33 33.71 14.66
N GLU A 221 7.82 32.72 13.89
CA GLU A 221 6.99 31.70 13.25
C GLU A 221 6.61 30.53 14.19
N CYS A 222 7.05 30.58 15.47
CA CYS A 222 6.76 29.56 16.46
C CYS A 222 5.89 30.12 17.57
N PRO A 223 4.72 29.55 17.89
CA PRO A 223 3.88 30.02 18.98
C PRO A 223 4.63 29.96 20.33
N GLU A 224 4.51 31.03 21.12
CA GLU A 224 5.21 31.21 22.42
C GLU A 224 5.01 30.03 23.39
N GLN A 225 3.89 29.33 23.32
CA GLN A 225 3.61 28.16 24.14
C GLN A 225 4.61 27.00 23.95
N PHE A 226 5.43 27.05 22.92
CA PHE A 226 6.46 26.04 22.64
C PHE A 226 7.87 26.50 23.01
N TYR A 227 8.04 27.71 23.57
CA TYR A 227 9.31 28.21 24.03
C TYR A 227 9.72 27.54 25.35
N ASP A 228 11.01 27.30 25.52
CA ASP A 228 11.65 26.79 26.72
C ASP A 228 10.96 25.60 27.44
N CYS A 229 10.19 24.85 26.70
CA CYS A 229 9.32 23.82 27.25
C CYS A 229 9.81 22.38 26.98
N TRP A 230 10.98 22.20 26.38
CA TRP A 230 11.47 20.90 25.91
C TRP A 230 12.49 20.29 26.89
N GLN A 231 12.23 19.04 27.29
CA GLN A 231 13.15 18.29 28.16
C GLN A 231 14.46 17.96 27.45
N THR A 232 15.57 17.86 28.19
CA THR A 232 16.90 17.57 27.65
C THR A 232 16.93 16.35 26.73
N LYS A 233 16.29 15.24 27.12
CA LYS A 233 16.20 14.05 26.28
C LYS A 233 15.53 14.35 24.93
N THR A 234 14.39 15.06 24.94
CA THR A 234 13.67 15.43 23.72
C THR A 234 14.50 16.33 22.81
N ARG A 235 15.27 17.24 23.40
CA ARG A 235 16.19 18.11 22.65
C ARG A 235 17.34 17.32 22.01
N THR A 236 17.92 16.37 22.75
CA THR A 236 18.96 15.49 22.21
C THR A 236 18.45 14.64 21.06
N ASP A 237 17.27 14.04 21.22
CA ASP A 237 16.64 13.23 20.18
C ASP A 237 16.33 14.08 18.92
N ALA A 238 15.80 15.30 19.11
CA ALA A 238 15.52 16.23 18.01
C ALA A 238 16.81 16.64 17.28
N SER A 239 17.89 16.95 18.01
CA SER A 239 19.18 17.29 17.43
C SER A 239 19.76 16.13 16.61
N GLY A 240 19.65 14.90 17.10
CA GLY A 240 20.07 13.70 16.36
C GLY A 240 19.27 13.50 15.06
N LEU A 241 17.95 13.67 15.11
CA LEU A 241 17.09 13.56 13.94
C LEU A 241 17.35 14.69 12.94
N LEU A 242 17.49 15.93 13.43
CA LEU A 242 17.81 17.10 12.60
C LEU A 242 19.08 16.83 11.79
N LYS A 243 20.17 16.46 12.46
CA LYS A 243 21.44 16.12 11.81
C LYS A 243 21.26 14.99 10.79
N ALA A 244 20.46 13.97 11.13
CA ALA A 244 20.27 12.80 10.27
C ALA A 244 19.51 13.10 8.98
N ILE A 245 18.52 14.02 9.00
CA ILE A 245 17.73 14.35 7.79
C ILE A 245 18.30 15.52 6.99
N THR A 246 19.18 16.33 7.59
CA THR A 246 19.89 17.42 6.88
C THR A 246 21.24 16.94 6.32
N ASP A 247 21.60 15.69 6.55
CA ASP A 247 22.80 15.08 5.98
C ASP A 247 22.70 14.98 4.45
N PHE A 248 23.81 15.25 3.75
CA PHE A 248 23.87 15.27 2.31
C PHE A 248 23.44 13.93 1.67
N ASP A 249 23.96 12.82 2.22
CA ASP A 249 23.65 11.48 1.72
C ASP A 249 22.16 11.13 1.89
N PHE A 250 21.56 11.58 2.99
CA PHE A 250 20.11 11.42 3.19
C PHE A 250 19.32 12.20 2.15
N ILE A 251 19.64 13.49 1.95
CA ILE A 251 18.91 14.36 1.01
C ILE A 251 18.99 13.81 -0.41
N VAL A 252 20.19 13.47 -0.87
CA VAL A 252 20.41 12.92 -2.21
C VAL A 252 19.66 11.59 -2.37
N THR A 253 19.80 10.68 -1.40
CA THR A 253 19.11 9.39 -1.44
C THR A 253 17.60 9.56 -1.46
N PHE A 254 17.05 10.48 -0.65
CA PHE A 254 15.62 10.76 -0.60
C PHE A 254 15.11 11.31 -1.94
N ILE A 255 15.77 12.33 -2.49
CA ILE A 255 15.35 12.93 -3.77
C ILE A 255 15.41 11.90 -4.91
N CYS A 256 16.47 11.10 -4.99
CA CYS A 256 16.60 10.04 -5.99
C CYS A 256 15.51 8.97 -5.84
N ALA A 257 15.29 8.47 -4.64
CA ALA A 257 14.26 7.46 -4.38
C ALA A 257 12.84 8.00 -4.65
N TYR A 258 12.55 9.20 -4.19
CA TYR A 258 11.27 9.89 -4.40
C TYR A 258 11.00 10.13 -5.89
N SER A 259 11.99 10.66 -6.62
CA SER A 259 11.89 10.86 -8.08
C SER A 259 11.63 9.55 -8.82
N CYS A 260 12.35 8.49 -8.47
CA CYS A 260 12.09 7.18 -9.06
C CYS A 260 10.67 6.67 -8.73
N LEU A 261 10.25 6.69 -7.48
CA LEU A 261 8.97 6.13 -7.05
C LEU A 261 7.76 6.92 -7.59
N SER A 262 7.88 8.25 -7.74
CA SER A 262 6.81 9.09 -8.29
C SER A 262 6.37 8.66 -9.70
N HIS A 263 7.30 8.16 -10.54
CA HIS A 263 6.98 7.63 -11.86
C HIS A 263 6.14 6.34 -11.81
N MET A 264 6.14 5.63 -10.68
CA MET A 264 5.32 4.42 -10.50
C MET A 264 3.92 4.69 -9.94
N SER A 265 3.67 5.88 -9.39
CA SER A 265 2.38 6.22 -8.77
C SER A 265 1.21 5.99 -9.74
N GLY A 266 1.31 6.51 -10.97
CA GLY A 266 0.29 6.33 -11.99
C GLY A 266 0.04 4.86 -12.39
N LEU A 267 1.10 4.06 -12.48
CA LEU A 267 1.00 2.63 -12.77
C LEU A 267 0.26 1.90 -11.64
N THR A 268 0.59 2.20 -10.40
CA THR A 268 -0.01 1.58 -9.23
C THR A 268 -1.52 1.82 -9.15
N VAL A 269 -1.95 3.09 -9.29
CA VAL A 269 -3.37 3.46 -9.28
C VAL A 269 -4.13 2.75 -10.40
N LYS A 270 -3.52 2.64 -11.57
CA LYS A 270 -4.17 2.02 -12.73
C LYS A 270 -4.25 0.49 -12.60
N LEU A 271 -3.20 -0.18 -12.05
CA LEU A 271 -3.23 -1.63 -11.81
C LEU A 271 -4.31 -2.06 -10.80
N GLN A 272 -4.75 -1.15 -9.93
CA GLN A 272 -5.83 -1.39 -8.96
C GLN A 272 -7.23 -1.10 -9.49
N LYS A 273 -7.37 -0.59 -10.71
CA LYS A 273 -8.70 -0.32 -11.28
C LYS A 273 -9.40 -1.60 -11.70
N LYS A 274 -10.66 -1.76 -11.28
CA LYS A 274 -11.54 -2.89 -11.64
C LYS A 274 -11.69 -3.09 -13.16
N THR A 275 -11.70 -1.99 -13.92
CA THR A 275 -11.89 -1.97 -15.39
C THR A 275 -10.59 -2.09 -16.19
N ASN A 276 -9.46 -2.38 -15.54
CA ASN A 276 -8.19 -2.48 -16.25
C ASN A 276 -8.12 -3.80 -17.03
N ASP A 277 -7.82 -3.72 -18.33
CA ASP A 277 -7.53 -4.90 -19.12
C ASP A 277 -6.02 -5.21 -19.14
N ILE A 278 -5.70 -6.46 -19.43
CA ILE A 278 -4.32 -6.97 -19.39
C ILE A 278 -3.41 -6.27 -20.43
N PHE A 279 -3.94 -5.91 -21.60
CA PHE A 279 -3.16 -5.24 -22.66
C PHE A 279 -2.77 -3.82 -22.23
N LYS A 280 -3.70 -3.07 -21.64
CA LYS A 280 -3.41 -1.74 -21.07
C LYS A 280 -2.39 -1.82 -19.95
N ALA A 281 -2.51 -2.83 -19.07
CA ALA A 281 -1.56 -3.06 -18.00
C ALA A 281 -0.14 -3.29 -18.53
N PHE A 282 0.04 -4.15 -19.55
CA PHE A 282 1.34 -4.40 -20.19
C PHE A 282 1.91 -3.17 -20.90
N SER A 283 1.08 -2.40 -21.60
CA SER A 283 1.49 -1.15 -22.24
C SER A 283 2.09 -0.18 -21.22
N MET A 284 1.41 0.01 -20.10
CA MET A 284 1.86 0.93 -19.04
C MET A 284 3.15 0.47 -18.36
N VAL A 285 3.32 -0.84 -18.11
CA VAL A 285 4.59 -1.40 -17.62
C VAL A 285 5.72 -1.09 -18.61
N THR A 286 5.44 -1.21 -19.91
CA THR A 286 6.42 -0.92 -20.97
C THR A 286 6.80 0.56 -20.98
N GLU A 287 5.85 1.47 -20.81
CA GLU A 287 6.09 2.92 -20.74
C GLU A 287 6.95 3.29 -19.51
N VAL A 288 6.64 2.73 -18.34
CA VAL A 288 7.45 2.95 -17.12
C VAL A 288 8.86 2.41 -17.32
N LYS A 289 9.03 1.21 -17.88
CA LYS A 289 10.36 0.66 -18.21
C LYS A 289 11.14 1.56 -19.17
N ALA A 290 10.50 2.12 -20.19
CA ALA A 290 11.12 3.05 -21.13
C ALA A 290 11.56 4.35 -20.45
N THR A 291 10.75 4.86 -19.51
CA THR A 291 11.08 6.05 -18.71
C THR A 291 12.32 5.82 -17.86
N TYR A 292 12.41 4.70 -17.13
CA TYR A 292 13.61 4.38 -16.36
C TYR A 292 14.87 4.17 -17.23
N LYS A 293 14.72 3.57 -18.41
CA LYS A 293 15.86 3.46 -19.36
C LYS A 293 16.36 4.84 -19.78
N ARG A 294 15.47 5.79 -20.06
CA ARG A 294 15.84 7.18 -20.40
C ARG A 294 16.50 7.90 -19.22
N LEU A 295 15.93 7.78 -18.02
CA LEU A 295 16.52 8.36 -16.82
C LEU A 295 17.93 7.84 -16.59
N ARG A 296 18.15 6.53 -16.71
CA ARG A 296 19.46 5.90 -16.57
C ARG A 296 20.47 6.37 -17.63
N ALA A 297 20.03 6.52 -18.87
CA ALA A 297 20.89 6.97 -19.98
C ALA A 297 21.33 8.45 -19.84
N ASN A 298 20.53 9.26 -19.13
CA ASN A 298 20.81 10.67 -18.90
C ASN A 298 21.63 10.93 -17.61
N LEU A 299 21.94 9.89 -16.83
CA LEU A 299 22.85 10.04 -15.69
C LEU A 299 24.28 10.30 -16.19
N PRO A 300 25.01 11.28 -15.63
CA PRO A 300 26.40 11.51 -15.99
C PRO A 300 27.22 10.25 -15.74
N THR A 301 28.01 9.85 -16.74
CA THR A 301 28.87 8.65 -16.69
C THR A 301 29.98 8.71 -15.60
N HIS A 302 30.14 9.83 -14.94
CA HIS A 302 31.12 10.05 -13.88
C HIS A 302 30.59 9.91 -12.44
N ALA A 303 29.37 9.43 -12.27
CA ALA A 303 28.73 9.26 -10.95
C ALA A 303 28.64 7.79 -10.48
N LEU A 304 29.48 6.92 -11.01
CA LEU A 304 29.65 5.52 -10.56
C LEU A 304 31.03 5.31 -9.97
#